data_8d0951f489e9d68ae2b3c6b10d5325df
#
_entry.id   8d0951f489e9d68ae2b3c6b10d5325df
#
_cell.length_a   1.000
_cell.length_b   1.000
_cell.length_c   1.000
_cell.angle_alpha   90.00
_cell.angle_beta   90.00
_cell.angle_gamma   90.00
#
_symmetry.space_group_name_H-M   'P 1'
#
loop_
_entity.id
_entity.type
_entity.pdbx_description
1 polymer ?
#
loop_
_entity_poly.entity_id
_entity_poly.type
_entity_poly.pdbx_seq_one_letter_code
_entity_poly.pdbx_strand_id
1 'polypeptide(L)'
;MRRNRIIAAAGAAAALMATPGIAAADATDEYPIPSNMLKTTCTVDQYMASVRDTNPVYYERYMIDYNNKSPEVQRWTRDRITWFFAMDYAGRRQYSEDTATNAFYEQLAWNWPNWAKLFFNNKGVVAHGTKNCATYPPTDPGVWTW
;
A
#
# COMPACT_ATOMS: atom_id res chain seq x y z
N MET A 1 43.98 47.59 -53.14
CA MET A 1 42.60 47.28 -52.93
C MET A 1 42.47 45.83 -52.42
N ARG A 2 42.35 45.57 -51.12
CA ARG A 2 42.12 44.25 -50.52
C ARG A 2 40.83 44.31 -49.76
N ARG A 3 39.83 43.53 -50.21
CA ARG A 3 38.52 43.41 -49.57
C ARG A 3 38.62 42.33 -48.50
N ASN A 4 38.49 42.75 -47.23
CA ASN A 4 38.31 41.83 -46.11
C ASN A 4 36.86 41.32 -46.06
N ARG A 5 36.70 40.01 -46.21
CA ARG A 5 35.42 39.34 -45.98
C ARG A 5 35.37 38.88 -44.50
N ILE A 6 34.45 39.44 -43.73
CA ILE A 6 34.13 39.02 -42.38
C ILE A 6 33.18 37.85 -42.52
N ILE A 7 33.58 36.68 -42.03
CA ILE A 7 32.71 35.52 -41.94
C ILE A 7 32.07 35.55 -40.54
N ALA A 8 30.76 35.78 -40.48
CA ALA A 8 30.00 35.68 -39.25
C ALA A 8 29.66 34.21 -39.01
N ALA A 9 30.22 33.64 -37.96
CA ALA A 9 29.84 32.30 -37.47
C ALA A 9 28.56 32.39 -36.65
N ALA A 10 27.46 31.85 -37.17
CA ALA A 10 26.24 31.67 -36.44
C ALA A 10 26.36 30.46 -35.51
N GLY A 11 26.47 30.70 -34.24
CA GLY A 11 26.40 29.64 -33.22
C GLY A 11 24.96 29.17 -33.00
N ALA A 12 24.64 27.95 -33.36
CA ALA A 12 23.39 27.32 -33.03
C ALA A 12 23.46 26.84 -31.58
N ALA A 13 22.72 27.50 -30.70
CA ALA A 13 22.49 27.04 -29.33
C ALA A 13 21.45 25.91 -29.36
N ALA A 14 21.89 24.66 -29.19
CA ALA A 14 20.99 23.53 -28.98
C ALA A 14 20.42 23.60 -27.57
N ALA A 15 19.14 24.01 -27.44
CA ALA A 15 18.39 23.90 -26.21
C ALA A 15 18.09 22.41 -25.97
N LEU A 16 18.77 21.84 -24.99
CA LEU A 16 18.43 20.52 -24.43
C LEU A 16 17.11 20.69 -23.66
N MET A 17 16.02 20.33 -24.30
CA MET A 17 14.75 20.14 -23.61
C MET A 17 14.87 18.88 -22.73
N ALA A 18 15.12 19.07 -21.45
CA ALA A 18 14.95 18.03 -20.45
C ALA A 18 13.46 17.67 -20.41
N THR A 19 13.07 16.58 -21.07
CA THR A 19 11.76 15.97 -20.85
C THR A 19 11.70 15.52 -19.38
N PRO A 20 10.70 15.94 -18.59
CA PRO A 20 10.53 15.37 -17.28
C PRO A 20 10.31 13.87 -17.47
N GLY A 21 11.29 13.07 -17.01
CA GLY A 21 11.17 11.64 -17.01
C GLY A 21 9.92 11.28 -16.22
N ILE A 22 8.95 10.64 -16.86
CA ILE A 22 7.85 9.97 -16.16
C ILE A 22 8.54 8.90 -15.33
N ALA A 23 8.60 9.10 -14.01
CA ALA A 23 9.08 8.07 -13.12
C ALA A 23 8.19 6.83 -13.35
N ALA A 24 8.76 5.78 -13.94
CA ALA A 24 8.06 4.52 -14.06
C ALA A 24 7.70 4.09 -12.63
N ALA A 25 6.42 3.84 -12.39
CA ALA A 25 5.99 3.27 -11.10
C ALA A 25 6.79 1.98 -10.90
N ASP A 26 7.46 1.88 -9.75
CA ASP A 26 8.18 0.68 -9.39
C ASP A 26 7.19 -0.50 -9.29
N ALA A 27 7.56 -1.66 -9.83
CA ALA A 27 6.72 -2.85 -9.81
C ALA A 27 6.28 -3.23 -8.38
N THR A 28 7.05 -2.87 -7.36
CA THR A 28 6.73 -3.10 -5.94
C THR A 28 5.69 -2.14 -5.38
N ASP A 29 5.32 -1.07 -6.07
CA ASP A 29 4.23 -0.17 -5.66
C ASP A 29 2.86 -0.86 -5.64
N GLU A 30 2.71 -1.95 -6.40
CA GLU A 30 1.44 -2.69 -6.49
C GLU A 30 1.56 -4.16 -6.08
N TYR A 31 2.75 -4.60 -5.69
CA TYR A 31 3.01 -5.98 -5.29
C TYR A 31 4.08 -6.09 -4.20
N PRO A 32 3.92 -6.94 -3.21
CA PRO A 32 2.71 -7.73 -2.87
C PRO A 32 1.57 -6.91 -2.28
N ILE A 33 1.85 -5.67 -1.85
CA ILE A 33 0.88 -4.79 -1.17
C ILE A 33 0.50 -3.65 -2.12
N PRO A 34 -0.81 -3.46 -2.42
CA PRO A 34 -1.26 -2.40 -3.30
C PRO A 34 -0.90 -1.00 -2.80
N SER A 35 -0.62 -0.07 -3.73
CA SER A 35 -0.21 1.30 -3.43
C SER A 35 -1.23 2.06 -2.56
N ASN A 36 -2.53 1.78 -2.70
CA ASN A 36 -3.55 2.36 -1.84
C ASN A 36 -3.37 2.00 -0.36
N MET A 37 -2.93 0.77 -0.06
CA MET A 37 -2.61 0.35 1.31
C MET A 37 -1.32 1.00 1.82
N LEU A 38 -0.32 1.15 0.95
CA LEU A 38 0.94 1.81 1.31
C LEU A 38 0.74 3.29 1.65
N LYS A 39 -0.23 3.95 0.98
CA LYS A 39 -0.47 5.41 1.07
C LYS A 39 -1.57 5.81 2.04
N THR A 40 -2.41 4.88 2.49
CA THR A 40 -3.52 5.22 3.38
C THR A 40 -3.02 5.82 4.70
N THR A 41 -3.73 6.84 5.18
CA THR A 41 -3.51 7.46 6.50
C THR A 41 -4.50 6.98 7.55
N CYS A 42 -5.40 6.07 7.18
CA CYS A 42 -6.36 5.51 8.11
C CYS A 42 -5.71 4.61 9.16
N THR A 43 -6.37 4.48 10.30
CA THR A 43 -6.05 3.43 11.27
C THR A 43 -6.56 2.08 10.78
N VAL A 44 -6.10 1.00 11.41
CA VAL A 44 -6.61 -0.34 11.08
C VAL A 44 -8.10 -0.47 11.37
N ASP A 45 -8.59 0.15 12.45
CA ASP A 45 -10.02 0.11 12.81
C ASP A 45 -10.88 0.83 11.78
N GLN A 46 -10.43 2.00 11.28
CA GLN A 46 -11.08 2.71 10.18
C GLN A 46 -11.14 1.87 8.91
N TYR A 47 -10.03 1.22 8.57
CA TYR A 47 -9.97 0.33 7.40
C TYR A 47 -10.92 -0.86 7.56
N MET A 48 -10.92 -1.53 8.71
CA MET A 48 -11.80 -2.67 9.00
C MET A 48 -13.28 -2.28 8.95
N ALA A 49 -13.65 -1.12 9.50
CA ALA A 49 -15.03 -0.61 9.41
C ALA A 49 -15.43 -0.36 7.94
N SER A 50 -14.56 0.26 7.16
CA SER A 50 -14.80 0.48 5.73
C SER A 50 -14.93 -0.83 4.95
N VAL A 51 -14.07 -1.81 5.21
CA VAL A 51 -14.15 -3.14 4.55
C VAL A 51 -15.42 -3.89 4.95
N ARG A 52 -15.82 -3.83 6.22
CA ARG A 52 -17.08 -4.43 6.69
C ARG A 52 -18.27 -3.93 5.87
N ASP A 53 -18.30 -2.64 5.56
CA ASP A 53 -19.41 -2.02 4.86
C ASP A 53 -19.31 -2.16 3.32
N THR A 54 -18.11 -2.19 2.77
CA THR A 54 -17.88 -2.20 1.31
C THR A 54 -17.58 -3.58 0.73
N ASN A 55 -17.04 -4.49 1.52
CA ASN A 55 -16.66 -5.84 1.13
C ASN A 55 -17.02 -6.88 2.22
N PRO A 56 -18.29 -6.97 2.62
CA PRO A 56 -18.72 -7.75 3.79
C PRO A 56 -18.30 -9.22 3.71
N VAL A 57 -18.31 -9.82 2.53
CA VAL A 57 -17.91 -11.23 2.34
C VAL A 57 -16.46 -11.49 2.78
N TYR A 58 -15.55 -10.56 2.46
CA TYR A 58 -14.14 -10.70 2.86
C TYR A 58 -13.94 -10.42 4.34
N TYR A 59 -14.67 -9.44 4.88
CA TYR A 59 -14.69 -9.17 6.32
C TYR A 59 -15.19 -10.40 7.10
N GLU A 60 -16.32 -10.97 6.73
CA GLU A 60 -16.89 -12.15 7.37
C GLU A 60 -15.95 -13.36 7.33
N ARG A 61 -15.37 -13.67 6.19
CA ARG A 61 -14.40 -14.76 6.05
C ARG A 61 -13.20 -14.60 6.98
N TYR A 62 -12.69 -13.38 7.06
CA TYR A 62 -11.60 -13.07 7.98
C TYR A 62 -12.04 -13.24 9.44
N MET A 63 -13.21 -12.73 9.82
CA MET A 63 -13.71 -12.79 11.19
C MET A 63 -14.06 -14.22 11.62
N ILE A 64 -14.57 -15.06 10.73
CA ILE A 64 -14.74 -16.50 11.00
C ILE A 64 -13.40 -17.14 11.36
N ASP A 65 -12.37 -16.93 10.55
CA ASP A 65 -11.04 -17.44 10.82
C ASP A 65 -10.46 -16.87 12.13
N TYR A 66 -10.62 -15.57 12.33
CA TYR A 66 -10.16 -14.86 13.53
C TYR A 66 -10.78 -15.45 14.80
N ASN A 67 -12.09 -15.64 14.81
CA ASN A 67 -12.84 -16.18 15.97
C ASN A 67 -12.49 -17.66 16.26
N ASN A 68 -11.99 -18.39 15.27
CA ASN A 68 -11.51 -19.76 15.42
C ASN A 68 -10.08 -19.86 15.94
N LYS A 69 -9.38 -18.73 16.14
CA LYS A 69 -8.03 -18.70 16.71
C LYS A 69 -8.07 -18.52 18.23
N SER A 70 -7.00 -18.99 18.89
CA SER A 70 -6.86 -18.73 20.33
C SER A 70 -6.76 -17.21 20.61
N PRO A 71 -7.11 -16.76 21.81
CA PRO A 71 -7.00 -15.33 22.19
C PRO A 71 -5.59 -14.77 22.04
N GLU A 72 -4.57 -15.60 22.20
CA GLU A 72 -3.17 -15.22 21.98
C GLU A 72 -2.89 -14.91 20.50
N VAL A 73 -3.32 -15.78 19.59
CA VAL A 73 -3.18 -15.59 18.15
C VAL A 73 -3.99 -14.39 17.67
N GLN A 74 -5.19 -14.19 18.20
CA GLN A 74 -6.01 -13.02 17.90
C GLN A 74 -5.29 -11.72 18.26
N ARG A 75 -4.72 -11.63 19.49
CA ARG A 75 -3.94 -10.45 19.92
C ARG A 75 -2.73 -10.24 19.01
N TRP A 76 -1.93 -11.26 18.81
CA TRP A 76 -0.72 -11.16 17.98
C TRP A 76 -1.03 -10.68 16.57
N THR A 77 -2.10 -11.18 15.95
CA THR A 77 -2.52 -10.78 14.61
C THR A 77 -2.96 -9.32 14.56
N ARG A 78 -3.72 -8.87 15.57
CA ARG A 78 -4.13 -7.46 15.69
C ARG A 78 -2.92 -6.55 15.90
N ASP A 79 -2.02 -6.93 16.79
CA ASP A 79 -0.80 -6.16 17.06
C ASP A 79 0.05 -6.04 15.80
N ARG A 80 0.16 -7.12 15.03
CA ARG A 80 0.93 -7.14 13.78
C ARG A 80 0.35 -6.19 12.74
N ILE A 81 -0.95 -6.21 12.51
CA ILE A 81 -1.58 -5.32 11.53
C ILE A 81 -1.64 -3.88 12.03
N THR A 82 -1.84 -3.65 13.32
CA THR A 82 -1.78 -2.32 13.93
C THR A 82 -0.39 -1.71 13.75
N TRP A 83 0.67 -2.49 13.97
CA TRP A 83 2.05 -2.09 13.72
C TRP A 83 2.27 -1.68 12.25
N PHE A 84 1.75 -2.44 11.29
CA PHE A 84 1.83 -2.06 9.88
C PHE A 84 1.12 -0.72 9.60
N PHE A 85 -0.09 -0.53 10.12
CA PHE A 85 -0.83 0.72 9.94
C PHE A 85 -0.18 1.93 10.65
N ALA A 86 0.62 1.71 11.68
CA ALA A 86 1.36 2.76 12.37
C ALA A 86 2.60 3.26 11.61
N MET A 87 3.09 2.50 10.61
CA MET A 87 4.22 2.93 9.79
C MET A 87 3.84 4.08 8.86
N ASP A 88 4.83 4.90 8.51
CA ASP A 88 4.74 5.82 7.39
C ASP A 88 4.82 5.08 6.03
N TYR A 89 4.70 5.83 4.95
CA TYR A 89 4.80 5.27 3.59
C TYR A 89 6.12 4.53 3.35
N ALA A 90 7.25 5.11 3.77
CA ALA A 90 8.56 4.51 3.56
C ALA A 90 8.71 3.17 4.27
N GLY A 91 8.24 3.08 5.51
CA GLY A 91 8.22 1.83 6.30
C GLY A 91 7.33 0.75 5.68
N ARG A 92 6.11 1.11 5.25
CA ARG A 92 5.21 0.18 4.56
C ARG A 92 5.77 -0.28 3.22
N ARG A 93 6.43 0.62 2.49
CA ARG A 93 7.10 0.29 1.25
C ARG A 93 8.21 -0.73 1.45
N GLN A 94 9.09 -0.49 2.43
CA GLN A 94 10.16 -1.43 2.78
C GLN A 94 9.58 -2.79 3.18
N TYR A 95 8.54 -2.81 4.03
CA TYR A 95 7.85 -4.04 4.39
C TYR A 95 7.30 -4.80 3.16
N SER A 96 6.72 -4.08 2.19
CA SER A 96 6.23 -4.67 0.94
C SER A 96 7.35 -5.30 0.13
N GLU A 97 8.50 -4.63 0.01
CA GLU A 97 9.68 -5.15 -0.69
C GLU A 97 10.27 -6.39 0.01
N ASP A 98 10.38 -6.34 1.33
CA ASP A 98 10.84 -7.48 2.13
C ASP A 98 9.92 -8.70 1.96
N THR A 99 8.61 -8.48 1.94
CA THR A 99 7.62 -9.55 1.71
C THR A 99 7.69 -10.09 0.28
N ALA A 100 7.97 -9.25 -0.71
CA ALA A 100 8.11 -9.65 -2.11
C ALA A 100 9.38 -10.49 -2.37
N THR A 101 10.46 -10.18 -1.66
CA THR A 101 11.78 -10.80 -1.88
C THR A 101 12.06 -11.98 -0.97
N ASN A 102 11.37 -12.08 0.17
CA ASN A 102 11.53 -13.16 1.14
C ASN A 102 10.17 -13.78 1.47
N ALA A 103 9.90 -14.96 0.92
CA ALA A 103 8.66 -15.69 1.12
C ALA A 103 8.31 -15.98 2.60
N PHE A 104 9.29 -16.01 3.47
CA PHE A 104 9.10 -16.30 4.91
C PHE A 104 9.05 -15.06 5.79
N TYR A 105 9.16 -13.87 5.20
CA TYR A 105 9.17 -12.61 5.94
C TYR A 105 7.86 -12.37 6.70
N GLU A 106 6.72 -12.63 6.03
CA GLU A 106 5.40 -12.49 6.65
C GLU A 106 4.68 -13.84 6.70
N GLN A 107 4.81 -14.53 7.81
CA GLN A 107 4.21 -15.84 7.99
C GLN A 107 2.68 -15.83 7.99
N LEU A 108 2.04 -14.71 8.38
CA LEU A 108 0.58 -14.56 8.32
C LEU A 108 0.05 -14.68 6.89
N ALA A 109 0.77 -14.13 5.91
CA ALA A 109 0.37 -14.21 4.50
C ALA A 109 0.30 -15.65 3.99
N TRP A 110 1.15 -16.54 4.52
CA TRP A 110 1.20 -17.96 4.16
C TRP A 110 0.23 -18.82 4.95
N ASN A 111 0.18 -18.61 6.25
CA ASN A 111 -0.57 -19.46 7.17
C ASN A 111 -2.02 -19.04 7.33
N TRP A 112 -2.35 -17.81 6.91
CA TRP A 112 -3.69 -17.27 7.03
C TRP A 112 -4.09 -16.49 5.76
N PRO A 113 -4.52 -17.19 4.70
CA PRO A 113 -4.86 -16.56 3.42
C PRO A 113 -5.95 -15.49 3.50
N ASN A 114 -6.94 -15.63 4.39
CA ASN A 114 -7.99 -14.62 4.54
C ASN A 114 -7.47 -13.31 5.15
N TRP A 115 -6.46 -13.37 6.03
CA TRP A 115 -5.76 -12.19 6.51
C TRP A 115 -5.04 -11.45 5.37
N ALA A 116 -4.29 -12.20 4.55
CA ALA A 116 -3.61 -11.61 3.40
C ALA A 116 -4.58 -11.01 2.38
N LYS A 117 -5.72 -11.68 2.10
CA LYS A 117 -6.75 -11.18 1.18
C LYS A 117 -7.44 -9.93 1.71
N LEU A 118 -7.64 -9.84 3.02
CA LEU A 118 -8.28 -8.68 3.62
C LEU A 118 -7.38 -7.45 3.55
N PHE A 119 -6.09 -7.60 3.85
CA PHE A 119 -5.20 -6.47 4.07
C PHE A 119 -4.26 -6.17 2.91
N PHE A 120 -3.79 -7.18 2.15
CA PHE A 120 -2.68 -6.97 1.24
C PHE A 120 -2.92 -7.41 -0.21
N ASN A 121 -3.32 -8.64 -0.45
CA ASN A 121 -3.20 -9.19 -1.80
C ASN A 121 -4.47 -9.15 -2.65
N ASN A 122 -5.52 -8.47 -2.19
CA ASN A 122 -6.72 -8.23 -2.97
C ASN A 122 -6.88 -6.73 -3.27
N LYS A 123 -6.47 -6.32 -4.48
CA LYS A 123 -6.51 -4.92 -4.90
C LYS A 123 -7.90 -4.29 -4.80
N GLY A 124 -8.95 -5.04 -5.12
CA GLY A 124 -10.34 -4.56 -5.06
C GLY A 124 -10.78 -4.28 -3.63
N VAL A 125 -10.51 -5.19 -2.70
CA VAL A 125 -10.82 -5.01 -1.26
C VAL A 125 -10.04 -3.82 -0.72
N VAL A 126 -8.73 -3.75 -1.00
CA VAL A 126 -7.88 -2.64 -0.55
C VAL A 126 -8.34 -1.31 -1.11
N ALA A 127 -8.68 -1.24 -2.41
CA ALA A 127 -9.14 -0.01 -3.03
C ALA A 127 -10.46 0.50 -2.41
N HIS A 128 -11.42 -0.39 -2.17
CA HIS A 128 -12.68 -0.03 -1.51
C HIS A 128 -12.47 0.32 -0.05
N GLY A 129 -11.71 -0.49 0.69
CA GLY A 129 -11.46 -0.29 2.12
C GLY A 129 -10.73 1.02 2.43
N THR A 130 -9.80 1.45 1.57
CA THR A 130 -9.01 2.67 1.77
C THR A 130 -9.69 3.95 1.26
N LYS A 131 -10.68 3.83 0.36
CA LYS A 131 -11.27 4.99 -0.32
C LYS A 131 -11.92 6.01 0.61
N ASN A 132 -12.67 5.54 1.60
CA ASN A 132 -13.45 6.38 2.52
C ASN A 132 -13.19 6.05 3.99
N CYS A 133 -12.13 5.33 4.31
CA CYS A 133 -11.88 4.87 5.68
C CYS A 133 -11.77 6.00 6.70
N ALA A 134 -11.29 7.17 6.30
CA ALA A 134 -11.19 8.34 7.18
C ALA A 134 -12.54 8.86 7.70
N THR A 135 -13.67 8.43 7.11
CA THR A 135 -15.01 8.80 7.60
C THR A 135 -15.45 8.00 8.81
N TYR A 136 -14.75 6.91 9.12
CA TYR A 136 -15.03 6.06 10.29
C TYR A 136 -14.23 6.52 11.51
N PRO A 137 -14.68 6.20 12.73
CA PRO A 137 -13.94 6.50 13.94
C PRO A 137 -12.53 5.91 13.92
N PRO A 138 -11.49 6.64 14.36
CA PRO A 138 -10.11 6.15 14.34
C PRO A 138 -9.86 4.97 15.30
N THR A 139 -10.77 4.78 16.26
CA THR A 139 -10.78 3.65 17.19
C THR A 139 -12.19 3.09 17.26
N ASP A 140 -12.37 1.83 16.89
CA ASP A 140 -13.64 1.10 16.95
C ASP A 140 -13.37 -0.37 17.30
N PRO A 141 -13.38 -0.73 18.59
CA PRO A 141 -13.18 -2.13 19.00
C PRO A 141 -14.24 -3.08 18.45
N GLY A 142 -15.41 -2.56 18.05
CA GLY A 142 -16.49 -3.35 17.45
C GLY A 142 -16.15 -4.00 16.12
N VAL A 143 -15.15 -3.48 15.40
CA VAL A 143 -14.69 -4.10 14.13
C VAL A 143 -13.95 -5.43 14.32
N TRP A 144 -13.59 -5.77 15.56
CA TRP A 144 -12.94 -7.04 15.93
C TRP A 144 -13.90 -8.04 16.58
N THR A 145 -15.19 -7.73 16.60
CA THR A 145 -16.25 -8.58 17.14
C THR A 145 -17.27 -8.91 16.03
N TRP A 146 -17.59 -10.19 15.87
CA TRP A 146 -18.52 -10.67 14.84
C TRP A 146 -19.19 -11.98 15.29
#